data_d25d2b05f42e380ca073d3f8eef98479
#
_entry.id   d25d2b05f42e380ca073d3f8eef98479
#
_cell.length_a   1.000
_cell.length_b   1.000
_cell.length_c   1.000
_cell.angle_alpha   90.00
_cell.angle_beta   90.00
_cell.angle_gamma   90.00
#
_symmetry.space_group_name_H-M   'P 1'
#
loop_
_entity.id
_entity.type
_entity.pdbx_description
1 polymer ?
#
loop_
_entity_poly.entity_id
_entity_poly.type
_entity_poly.pdbx_seq_one_letter_code
_entity_poly.pdbx_strand_id
1 'polypeptide(L)'
;QLLQENASFGVIGKKLGKDRTTIAKEIKKHSYDKKSGRPGYPYNPCKYRSTCKAKKLCGNSCTHQSAYKCSLCSECTLHCPDFAEDICSVKTKPPYVCNGCSQLPQCTLLKRIYDPADAHEMAHQSISESRTGILSNEDDIARINGIISPLVKNGQSLHQIYIEHVDEIMCSEKTLYNYVDAQLFDIRNIDLPRKVKYRPRYKQPEFKVDRGCR
;
A
#
# COMPACT_ATOMS: atom_id res chain seq x y z
N GLN A 1 6.54 -12.83 15.57
CA GLN A 1 7.09 -13.84 16.48
C GLN A 1 6.42 -15.21 16.29
N LEU A 2 5.09 -15.38 16.51
CA LEU A 2 4.40 -16.70 16.45
C LEU A 2 4.54 -17.41 15.08
N LEU A 3 4.57 -16.66 13.98
CA LEU A 3 4.82 -17.24 12.65
C LEU A 3 6.26 -17.74 12.49
N GLN A 4 7.22 -17.12 13.14
CA GLN A 4 8.62 -17.57 13.17
C GLN A 4 8.78 -18.87 13.98
N GLU A 5 7.92 -19.07 14.97
CA GLU A 5 7.84 -20.28 15.80
C GLU A 5 7.01 -21.41 15.14
N ASN A 6 6.58 -21.23 13.89
CA ASN A 6 5.70 -22.18 13.16
C ASN A 6 4.38 -22.48 13.87
N ALA A 7 3.85 -21.55 14.66
CA ALA A 7 2.57 -21.72 15.33
C ALA A 7 1.43 -21.85 14.31
N SER A 8 0.50 -22.80 14.57
CA SER A 8 -0.68 -22.95 13.73
C SER A 8 -1.64 -21.76 13.86
N PHE A 9 -2.46 -21.52 12.84
CA PHE A 9 -3.47 -20.44 12.89
C PHE A 9 -4.44 -20.55 14.07
N GLY A 10 -4.73 -21.78 14.51
CA GLY A 10 -5.53 -22.00 15.71
C GLY A 10 -4.85 -21.51 16.98
N VAL A 11 -3.55 -21.74 17.14
CA VAL A 11 -2.75 -21.25 18.26
C VAL A 11 -2.64 -19.74 18.23
N ILE A 12 -2.33 -19.18 17.06
CA ILE A 12 -2.24 -17.72 16.85
C ILE A 12 -3.58 -17.06 17.18
N GLY A 13 -4.67 -17.62 16.65
CA GLY A 13 -6.02 -17.11 16.88
C GLY A 13 -6.42 -17.10 18.34
N LYS A 14 -6.17 -18.21 19.07
CA LYS A 14 -6.41 -18.29 20.51
C LYS A 14 -5.62 -17.23 21.29
N LYS A 15 -4.35 -17.04 20.96
CA LYS A 15 -3.46 -16.07 21.65
C LYS A 15 -3.87 -14.61 21.37
N LEU A 16 -4.42 -14.34 20.21
CA LEU A 16 -4.86 -13.00 19.79
C LEU A 16 -6.37 -12.74 20.01
N GLY A 17 -7.14 -13.74 20.50
CA GLY A 17 -8.59 -13.61 20.62
C GLY A 17 -9.31 -13.45 19.27
N LYS A 18 -8.77 -14.04 18.19
CA LYS A 18 -9.30 -13.94 16.83
C LYS A 18 -9.58 -15.31 16.24
N ASP A 19 -10.53 -15.38 15.33
CA ASP A 19 -10.80 -16.62 14.61
C ASP A 19 -9.63 -17.01 13.68
N ARG A 20 -9.40 -18.32 13.54
CA ARG A 20 -8.31 -18.86 12.67
C ARG A 20 -8.46 -18.46 11.22
N THR A 21 -9.69 -18.28 10.74
CA THR A 21 -9.95 -17.89 9.34
C THR A 21 -9.59 -16.42 9.12
N THR A 22 -9.80 -15.56 10.13
CA THR A 22 -9.37 -14.16 10.11
C THR A 22 -7.86 -14.07 10.01
N ILE A 23 -7.12 -14.86 10.82
CA ILE A 23 -5.66 -14.92 10.75
C ILE A 23 -5.18 -15.39 9.37
N ALA A 24 -5.82 -16.43 8.82
CA ALA A 24 -5.45 -16.95 7.50
C ALA A 24 -5.70 -15.91 6.39
N LYS A 25 -6.82 -15.18 6.44
CA LYS A 25 -7.13 -14.10 5.48
C LYS A 25 -6.14 -12.95 5.60
N GLU A 26 -5.82 -12.53 6.81
CA GLU A 26 -4.84 -11.47 7.10
C GLU A 26 -3.48 -11.80 6.49
N ILE A 27 -2.94 -13.00 6.81
CA ILE A 27 -1.63 -13.42 6.30
C ILE A 27 -1.63 -13.54 4.78
N LYS A 28 -2.68 -14.10 4.18
CA LYS A 28 -2.77 -14.21 2.72
C LYS A 28 -2.85 -12.85 2.02
N LYS A 29 -3.59 -11.91 2.60
CA LYS A 29 -3.82 -10.58 2.02
C LYS A 29 -2.58 -9.69 2.11
N HIS A 30 -1.89 -9.72 3.25
CA HIS A 30 -0.82 -8.79 3.58
C HIS A 30 0.58 -9.41 3.56
N SER A 31 0.74 -10.64 3.04
CA SER A 31 2.06 -11.19 2.74
C SER A 31 2.52 -10.76 1.35
N TYR A 32 3.82 -10.57 1.20
CA TYR A 32 4.43 -10.19 -0.06
C TYR A 32 5.49 -11.18 -0.51
N ASP A 33 5.73 -11.22 -1.81
CA ASP A 33 6.74 -12.10 -2.42
C ASP A 33 8.09 -11.38 -2.50
N LYS A 34 9.14 -12.02 -1.96
CA LYS A 34 10.51 -11.51 -1.93
C LYS A 34 11.42 -12.39 -2.78
N LYS A 35 12.00 -11.80 -3.83
CA LYS A 35 13.05 -12.43 -4.67
C LYS A 35 14.40 -12.21 -3.99
N SER A 36 14.86 -13.18 -3.20
CA SER A 36 16.17 -13.10 -2.55
C SER A 36 16.84 -14.47 -2.57
N GLY A 37 18.13 -14.47 -2.89
CA GLY A 37 18.98 -15.65 -2.83
C GLY A 37 19.60 -15.86 -1.44
N ARG A 38 20.77 -16.51 -1.44
CA ARG A 38 21.68 -16.66 -0.29
C ARG A 38 23.08 -16.23 -0.70
N PRO A 39 24.02 -16.02 0.23
CA PRO A 39 25.39 -15.68 -0.12
C PRO A 39 25.98 -16.62 -1.17
N GLY A 40 26.46 -16.06 -2.28
CA GLY A 40 27.01 -16.79 -3.42
C GLY A 40 26.00 -17.48 -4.35
N TYR A 41 24.69 -17.39 -4.05
CA TYR A 41 23.64 -18.00 -4.85
C TYR A 41 22.48 -17.03 -5.00
N PRO A 42 22.27 -16.43 -6.16
CA PRO A 42 21.17 -15.51 -6.41
C PRO A 42 19.80 -16.20 -6.35
N TYR A 43 18.75 -15.42 -6.37
CA TYR A 43 17.39 -15.91 -6.57
C TYR A 43 17.32 -16.74 -7.86
N ASN A 44 16.87 -17.98 -7.76
CA ASN A 44 16.69 -18.86 -8.90
C ASN A 44 15.51 -19.82 -8.64
N PRO A 45 14.36 -19.61 -9.24
CA PRO A 45 13.18 -20.46 -9.07
C PRO A 45 13.18 -21.71 -9.94
N CYS A 46 14.27 -22.02 -10.66
CA CYS A 46 14.33 -23.18 -11.52
C CYS A 46 14.36 -24.49 -10.71
N LYS A 47 13.55 -25.47 -11.10
CA LYS A 47 13.52 -26.82 -10.52
C LYS A 47 14.87 -27.54 -10.62
N TYR A 48 15.60 -27.29 -11.69
CA TYR A 48 16.89 -27.94 -12.00
C TYR A 48 18.10 -27.16 -11.47
N ARG A 49 17.91 -26.08 -10.69
CA ARG A 49 18.98 -25.18 -10.24
C ARG A 49 20.17 -25.85 -9.57
N SER A 50 19.95 -26.98 -8.87
CA SER A 50 21.01 -27.74 -8.19
C SER A 50 21.82 -28.64 -9.12
N THR A 51 21.21 -29.15 -10.15
CA THR A 51 21.79 -30.12 -11.09
C THR A 51 22.21 -29.50 -12.43
N CYS A 52 21.76 -28.28 -12.71
CA CYS A 52 22.00 -27.61 -13.97
C CYS A 52 23.48 -27.33 -14.20
N LYS A 53 23.97 -27.78 -15.37
CA LYS A 53 25.35 -27.59 -15.84
C LYS A 53 25.43 -26.58 -17.01
N ALA A 54 24.32 -25.96 -17.39
CA ALA A 54 24.27 -25.04 -18.52
C ALA A 54 25.24 -23.88 -18.34
N LYS A 55 25.81 -23.43 -19.44
CA LYS A 55 26.72 -22.29 -19.51
C LYS A 55 26.37 -21.44 -20.73
N LYS A 56 26.57 -20.14 -20.65
CA LYS A 56 26.36 -19.19 -21.75
C LYS A 56 24.98 -19.28 -22.43
N LEU A 57 23.91 -19.48 -21.65
CA LEU A 57 22.54 -19.52 -22.20
C LEU A 57 22.16 -18.22 -22.93
N CYS A 58 22.71 -17.08 -22.50
CA CYS A 58 22.49 -15.79 -23.13
C CYS A 58 23.29 -15.57 -24.42
N GLY A 59 24.04 -16.54 -24.88
CA GLY A 59 24.89 -16.43 -26.08
C GLY A 59 25.93 -15.30 -25.95
N ASN A 60 26.00 -14.45 -26.99
CA ASN A 60 26.99 -13.36 -27.05
C ASN A 60 26.71 -12.21 -26.05
N SER A 61 25.51 -12.09 -25.50
CA SER A 61 25.18 -11.11 -24.49
C SER A 61 25.57 -11.46 -23.07
N CYS A 62 26.15 -12.67 -22.88
CA CYS A 62 26.57 -13.13 -21.56
C CYS A 62 27.83 -12.37 -21.08
N THR A 63 27.70 -11.66 -19.99
CA THR A 63 28.80 -10.89 -19.35
C THR A 63 29.71 -11.74 -18.46
N HIS A 64 29.30 -12.97 -18.15
CA HIS A 64 30.07 -13.89 -17.32
C HIS A 64 31.14 -14.65 -18.10
N GLN A 65 32.21 -15.04 -17.38
CA GLN A 65 33.27 -15.89 -17.95
C GLN A 65 32.68 -17.22 -18.46
N SER A 66 33.33 -17.82 -19.45
CA SER A 66 32.87 -19.06 -20.10
C SER A 66 32.71 -20.27 -19.15
N ALA A 67 33.44 -20.29 -18.03
CA ALA A 67 33.34 -21.32 -17.01
C ALA A 67 32.16 -21.13 -16.04
N TYR A 68 31.53 -19.97 -16.03
CA TYR A 68 30.47 -19.63 -15.09
C TYR A 68 29.19 -20.43 -15.35
N LYS A 69 28.63 -21.03 -14.29
CA LYS A 69 27.39 -21.81 -14.40
C LYS A 69 26.20 -20.86 -14.47
N CYS A 70 25.35 -21.01 -15.47
CA CYS A 70 24.14 -20.21 -15.61
C CYS A 70 23.19 -20.33 -14.40
N SER A 71 23.18 -21.47 -13.70
CA SER A 71 22.38 -21.64 -12.48
C SER A 71 22.75 -20.69 -11.34
N LEU A 72 23.92 -20.06 -11.40
CA LEU A 72 24.37 -19.03 -10.45
C LEU A 72 24.10 -17.58 -10.94
N CYS A 73 23.47 -17.43 -12.10
CA CYS A 73 23.08 -16.14 -12.66
C CYS A 73 21.62 -15.85 -12.36
N SER A 74 21.29 -14.62 -11.99
CA SER A 74 19.91 -14.17 -11.74
C SER A 74 19.04 -14.18 -13.00
N GLU A 75 19.65 -14.09 -14.18
CA GLU A 75 18.96 -13.96 -15.46
C GLU A 75 18.81 -15.28 -16.22
N CYS A 76 19.38 -16.37 -15.70
CA CYS A 76 19.37 -17.65 -16.42
C CYS A 76 17.95 -18.14 -16.76
N THR A 77 16.97 -17.81 -15.95
CA THR A 77 15.57 -18.23 -16.14
C THR A 77 14.89 -17.55 -17.33
N LEU A 78 15.42 -16.41 -17.79
CA LEU A 78 14.90 -15.68 -18.95
C LEU A 78 15.35 -16.30 -20.28
N HIS A 79 16.49 -17.01 -20.28
CA HIS A 79 17.14 -17.53 -21.49
C HIS A 79 17.16 -19.04 -21.57
N CYS A 80 16.73 -19.74 -20.53
CA CYS A 80 16.79 -21.20 -20.47
C CYS A 80 15.55 -21.82 -21.13
N PRO A 81 15.72 -22.62 -22.20
CA PRO A 81 14.61 -23.31 -22.84
C PRO A 81 14.01 -24.42 -21.95
N ASP A 82 14.82 -25.02 -21.07
CA ASP A 82 14.39 -26.09 -20.15
C ASP A 82 13.93 -25.53 -18.79
N PHE A 83 13.62 -24.26 -18.71
CA PHE A 83 13.17 -23.65 -17.45
C PHE A 83 11.85 -24.27 -17.00
N ALA A 84 11.85 -24.76 -15.76
CA ALA A 84 10.64 -25.22 -15.08
C ALA A 84 10.62 -24.59 -13.69
N GLU A 85 9.53 -23.89 -13.36
CA GLU A 85 9.39 -23.24 -12.07
C GLU A 85 9.21 -24.26 -10.94
N ASP A 86 9.94 -24.04 -9.84
CA ASP A 86 9.84 -24.82 -8.61
C ASP A 86 9.06 -24.02 -7.56
N ILE A 87 7.85 -24.45 -7.28
CA ILE A 87 6.99 -23.83 -6.27
C ILE A 87 7.17 -24.56 -4.94
N CYS A 88 7.70 -23.83 -3.94
CA CYS A 88 7.90 -24.39 -2.61
C CYS A 88 6.58 -24.82 -1.97
N SER A 89 6.52 -26.03 -1.42
CA SER A 89 5.33 -26.58 -0.76
C SER A 89 4.90 -25.79 0.50
N VAL A 90 5.79 -25.04 1.11
CA VAL A 90 5.47 -24.14 2.22
C VAL A 90 4.47 -23.04 1.81
N LYS A 91 4.54 -22.60 0.54
CA LYS A 91 3.60 -21.57 0.03
C LYS A 91 2.19 -22.11 -0.24
N THR A 92 2.04 -23.42 -0.43
CA THR A 92 0.76 -24.07 -0.75
C THR A 92 0.01 -24.56 0.48
N LYS A 93 0.71 -24.70 1.61
CA LYS A 93 0.15 -25.17 2.90
C LYS A 93 0.19 -24.07 3.96
N PRO A 94 -0.73 -24.09 4.96
CA PRO A 94 -0.60 -23.19 6.10
C PRO A 94 0.76 -23.32 6.79
N PRO A 95 1.40 -22.20 7.17
CA PRO A 95 0.89 -20.81 7.23
C PRO A 95 0.99 -20.00 5.94
N TYR A 96 1.31 -20.58 4.78
CA TYR A 96 1.44 -19.95 3.44
C TYR A 96 2.60 -18.94 3.32
N VAL A 97 3.41 -18.78 4.36
CA VAL A 97 4.54 -17.85 4.42
C VAL A 97 5.80 -18.56 4.91
N CYS A 98 6.94 -18.00 4.56
CA CYS A 98 8.25 -18.58 4.85
C CYS A 98 8.83 -18.13 6.22
N ASN A 99 8.10 -17.36 7.02
CA ASN A 99 8.61 -16.76 8.27
C ASN A 99 9.21 -17.76 9.24
N GLY A 100 8.60 -18.94 9.39
CA GLY A 100 9.10 -20.00 10.28
C GLY A 100 9.88 -21.11 9.54
N CYS A 101 10.20 -20.95 8.27
CA CYS A 101 10.88 -21.96 7.50
C CYS A 101 12.35 -22.09 7.89
N SER A 102 12.78 -23.25 8.38
CA SER A 102 14.18 -23.53 8.73
C SER A 102 15.15 -23.39 7.55
N GLN A 103 14.66 -23.59 6.32
CA GLN A 103 15.45 -23.44 5.11
C GLN A 103 15.49 -21.98 4.59
N LEU A 104 14.82 -21.05 5.23
CA LEU A 104 14.73 -19.64 4.77
C LEU A 104 16.10 -19.00 4.47
N PRO A 105 17.14 -19.16 5.30
CA PRO A 105 18.47 -18.58 5.04
C PRO A 105 19.16 -19.16 3.80
N GLN A 106 18.89 -20.43 3.48
CA GLN A 106 19.51 -21.16 2.37
C GLN A 106 18.64 -21.19 1.11
N CYS A 107 17.43 -20.67 1.19
CA CYS A 107 16.45 -20.75 0.12
C CYS A 107 16.78 -19.74 -1.00
N THR A 108 16.73 -20.22 -2.26
CA THR A 108 16.87 -19.38 -3.46
C THR A 108 15.58 -19.25 -4.24
N LEU A 109 14.49 -19.87 -3.76
CA LEU A 109 13.16 -19.79 -4.37
C LEU A 109 12.45 -18.48 -4.02
N LEU A 110 11.34 -18.23 -4.67
CA LEU A 110 10.45 -17.12 -4.34
C LEU A 110 9.91 -17.28 -2.92
N LYS A 111 10.32 -16.41 -2.02
CA LYS A 111 9.94 -16.41 -0.61
C LYS A 111 8.67 -15.59 -0.44
N ARG A 112 7.74 -16.06 0.37
CA ARG A 112 6.58 -15.28 0.80
C ARG A 112 6.73 -14.92 2.27
N ILE A 113 6.78 -13.63 2.56
CA ILE A 113 7.04 -13.09 3.89
C ILE A 113 5.82 -12.30 4.37
N TYR A 114 5.50 -12.44 5.64
CA TYR A 114 4.55 -11.59 6.34
C TYR A 114 5.30 -10.75 7.37
N ASP A 115 5.23 -9.45 7.24
CA ASP A 115 5.73 -8.49 8.21
C ASP A 115 4.54 -7.74 8.83
N PRO A 116 4.39 -7.73 10.16
CA PRO A 116 3.28 -7.03 10.82
C PRO A 116 3.28 -5.52 10.61
N ALA A 117 4.45 -4.89 10.49
CA ALA A 117 4.56 -3.45 10.26
C ALA A 117 4.10 -3.11 8.84
N ASP A 118 4.63 -3.82 7.84
CA ASP A 118 4.23 -3.67 6.43
C ASP A 118 2.72 -3.97 6.26
N ALA A 119 2.21 -5.03 6.93
CA ALA A 119 0.80 -5.39 6.89
C ALA A 119 -0.11 -4.29 7.45
N HIS A 120 0.32 -3.65 8.54
CA HIS A 120 -0.40 -2.54 9.16
C HIS A 120 -0.43 -1.32 8.23
N GLU A 121 0.70 -0.97 7.64
CA GLU A 121 0.80 0.14 6.69
C GLU A 121 -0.06 -0.10 5.45
N MET A 122 0.01 -1.29 4.84
CA MET A 122 -0.83 -1.69 3.71
C MET A 122 -2.33 -1.62 4.05
N ALA A 123 -2.73 -2.05 5.25
CA ALA A 123 -4.11 -1.98 5.69
C ALA A 123 -4.55 -0.52 5.86
N HIS A 124 -3.73 0.33 6.47
CA HIS A 124 -3.99 1.76 6.61
C HIS A 124 -4.08 2.47 5.26
N GLN A 125 -3.15 2.17 4.35
CA GLN A 125 -3.16 2.73 3.01
C GLN A 125 -4.42 2.33 2.25
N SER A 126 -4.82 1.06 2.28
CA SER A 126 -6.05 0.58 1.64
C SER A 126 -7.31 1.27 2.19
N ILE A 127 -7.38 1.51 3.50
CA ILE A 127 -8.48 2.26 4.13
C ILE A 127 -8.43 3.74 3.72
N SER A 128 -7.26 4.34 3.69
CA SER A 128 -7.06 5.72 3.26
C SER A 128 -7.45 5.90 1.80
N GLU A 129 -6.97 5.04 0.91
CA GLU A 129 -7.28 5.06 -0.52
C GLU A 129 -8.77 4.84 -0.79
N SER A 130 -9.42 3.93 -0.06
CA SER A 130 -10.86 3.72 -0.20
C SER A 130 -11.72 4.90 0.28
N ARG A 131 -11.15 5.79 1.08
CA ARG A 131 -11.79 7.02 1.58
C ARG A 131 -11.35 8.27 0.82
N THR A 132 -10.29 8.16 0.02
CA THR A 132 -9.79 9.22 -0.85
C THR A 132 -10.42 9.04 -2.23
N GLY A 133 -10.89 10.10 -2.78
CA GLY A 133 -11.41 10.12 -4.14
C GLY A 133 -12.83 10.65 -4.22
N ILE A 134 -13.23 10.86 -5.44
CA ILE A 134 -14.53 11.40 -5.79
C ILE A 134 -15.40 10.19 -6.13
N LEU A 135 -16.34 9.89 -5.24
CA LEU A 135 -17.28 8.78 -5.42
C LEU A 135 -18.42 9.10 -6.39
N SER A 136 -18.59 10.37 -6.75
CA SER A 136 -19.63 10.84 -7.66
C SER A 136 -19.18 10.78 -9.11
N ASN A 137 -20.11 10.41 -10.00
CA ASN A 137 -19.89 10.46 -11.43
C ASN A 137 -19.74 11.91 -11.92
N GLU A 138 -19.13 12.12 -13.10
CA GLU A 138 -18.97 13.45 -13.72
C GLU A 138 -20.30 14.17 -13.87
N ASP A 139 -21.36 13.46 -14.26
CA ASP A 139 -22.72 14.01 -14.39
C ASP A 139 -23.29 14.51 -13.05
N ASP A 140 -23.04 13.78 -11.96
CA ASP A 140 -23.45 14.21 -10.63
C ASP A 140 -22.70 15.46 -10.17
N ILE A 141 -21.39 15.51 -10.45
CA ILE A 141 -20.56 16.68 -10.15
C ILE A 141 -21.03 17.89 -10.95
N ALA A 142 -21.33 17.73 -12.24
CA ALA A 142 -21.82 18.78 -13.10
C ALA A 142 -23.20 19.30 -12.61
N ARG A 143 -24.11 18.40 -12.21
CA ARG A 143 -25.40 18.73 -11.65
C ARG A 143 -25.27 19.53 -10.35
N ILE A 144 -24.45 19.07 -9.42
CA ILE A 144 -24.20 19.75 -8.14
C ILE A 144 -23.51 21.09 -8.36
N ASN A 145 -22.57 21.17 -9.31
CA ASN A 145 -21.91 22.42 -9.69
C ASN A 145 -22.92 23.46 -10.22
N GLY A 146 -23.87 22.99 -11.04
CA GLY A 146 -24.94 23.86 -11.58
C GLY A 146 -25.82 24.48 -10.49
N ILE A 147 -26.00 23.82 -9.35
CA ILE A 147 -26.75 24.34 -8.20
C ILE A 147 -25.85 25.28 -7.35
N ILE A 148 -24.66 24.82 -7.00
CA ILE A 148 -23.82 25.49 -5.99
C ILE A 148 -23.15 26.74 -6.55
N SER A 149 -22.57 26.67 -7.77
CA SER A 149 -21.74 27.77 -8.29
C SER A 149 -22.45 29.10 -8.43
N PRO A 150 -23.70 29.18 -8.95
CA PRO A 150 -24.41 30.46 -9.02
C PRO A 150 -24.79 31.01 -7.65
N LEU A 151 -25.17 30.14 -6.70
CA LEU A 151 -25.58 30.57 -5.37
C LEU A 151 -24.42 31.10 -4.52
N VAL A 152 -23.25 30.45 -4.62
CA VAL A 152 -22.02 30.95 -3.97
C VAL A 152 -21.59 32.29 -4.57
N LYS A 153 -21.63 32.44 -5.90
CA LYS A 153 -21.33 33.73 -6.56
C LYS A 153 -22.27 34.84 -6.16
N ASN A 154 -23.50 34.49 -5.76
CA ASN A 154 -24.47 35.44 -5.17
C ASN A 154 -24.23 35.68 -3.67
N GLY A 155 -23.16 35.15 -3.09
CA GLY A 155 -22.76 35.38 -1.69
C GLY A 155 -23.35 34.43 -0.66
N GLN A 156 -24.06 33.38 -1.07
CA GLN A 156 -24.56 32.37 -0.13
C GLN A 156 -23.43 31.48 0.38
N SER A 157 -23.53 31.04 1.63
CA SER A 157 -22.56 30.08 2.19
C SER A 157 -22.89 28.65 1.75
N LEU A 158 -21.86 27.81 1.58
CA LEU A 158 -22.05 26.38 1.26
C LEU A 158 -22.97 25.67 2.28
N HIS A 159 -22.89 26.03 3.54
CA HIS A 159 -23.75 25.49 4.59
C HIS A 159 -25.23 25.82 4.34
N GLN A 160 -25.55 27.06 4.00
CA GLN A 160 -26.92 27.47 3.68
C GLN A 160 -27.46 26.73 2.45
N ILE A 161 -26.66 26.69 1.39
CA ILE A 161 -27.01 25.98 0.15
C ILE A 161 -27.26 24.50 0.44
N TYR A 162 -26.41 23.88 1.26
CA TYR A 162 -26.56 22.47 1.63
C TYR A 162 -27.88 22.20 2.36
N ILE A 163 -28.29 23.07 3.29
CA ILE A 163 -29.56 22.91 4.01
C ILE A 163 -30.75 23.06 3.07
N GLU A 164 -30.70 23.99 2.14
CA GLU A 164 -31.81 24.29 1.22
C GLU A 164 -31.98 23.22 0.12
N HIS A 165 -30.89 22.59 -0.30
CA HIS A 165 -30.84 21.64 -1.41
C HIS A 165 -30.36 20.24 -1.02
N VAL A 166 -30.55 19.82 0.24
CA VAL A 166 -30.02 18.53 0.75
C VAL A 166 -30.49 17.33 -0.08
N ASP A 167 -31.74 17.34 -0.53
CA ASP A 167 -32.35 16.26 -1.29
C ASP A 167 -31.80 16.17 -2.73
N GLU A 168 -31.33 17.29 -3.28
CA GLU A 168 -30.76 17.36 -4.63
C GLU A 168 -29.26 17.07 -4.65
N ILE A 169 -28.56 17.46 -3.59
CA ILE A 169 -27.10 17.35 -3.50
C ILE A 169 -26.66 15.92 -3.21
N MET A 170 -27.41 15.15 -2.42
CA MET A 170 -27.20 13.72 -2.11
C MET A 170 -25.78 13.36 -1.60
N CYS A 171 -25.01 14.30 -1.10
CA CYS A 171 -23.71 14.08 -0.48
C CYS A 171 -23.56 14.93 0.78
N SER A 172 -22.55 14.67 1.60
CA SER A 172 -22.35 15.42 2.84
C SER A 172 -21.81 16.84 2.58
N GLU A 173 -22.09 17.77 3.47
CA GLU A 173 -21.52 19.13 3.42
C GLU A 173 -19.99 19.12 3.33
N LYS A 174 -19.32 18.22 4.08
CA LYS A 174 -17.88 18.06 4.02
C LYS A 174 -17.40 17.65 2.63
N THR A 175 -18.18 16.83 1.92
CA THR A 175 -17.87 16.40 0.55
C THR A 175 -17.89 17.61 -0.40
N LEU A 176 -18.82 18.54 -0.23
CA LEU A 176 -18.86 19.75 -1.05
C LEU A 176 -17.60 20.62 -0.85
N TYR A 177 -17.14 20.79 0.39
CA TYR A 177 -15.87 21.49 0.63
C TYR A 177 -14.68 20.76 -0.01
N ASN A 178 -14.65 19.41 0.02
CA ASN A 178 -13.61 18.66 -0.64
C ASN A 178 -13.64 18.82 -2.17
N TYR A 179 -14.83 18.92 -2.76
CA TYR A 179 -14.98 19.14 -4.21
C TYR A 179 -14.51 20.54 -4.62
N VAL A 180 -14.78 21.57 -3.80
CA VAL A 180 -14.23 22.91 -4.02
C VAL A 180 -12.69 22.90 -3.87
N ASP A 181 -12.16 22.20 -2.85
CA ASP A 181 -10.71 22.07 -2.66
C ASP A 181 -10.03 21.33 -3.82
N ALA A 182 -10.70 20.32 -4.38
CA ALA A 182 -10.24 19.55 -5.54
C ALA A 182 -10.46 20.30 -6.88
N GLN A 183 -11.02 21.50 -6.85
CA GLN A 183 -11.32 22.33 -8.05
C GLN A 183 -12.25 21.65 -9.06
N LEU A 184 -13.23 20.88 -8.57
CA LEU A 184 -14.22 20.21 -9.42
C LEU A 184 -15.42 21.10 -9.77
N PHE A 185 -15.56 22.22 -9.10
CA PHE A 185 -16.60 23.23 -9.33
C PHE A 185 -16.01 24.48 -9.95
N ASP A 186 -16.85 25.30 -10.59
CA ASP A 186 -16.48 26.59 -11.17
C ASP A 186 -16.17 27.66 -10.10
N ILE A 187 -16.33 27.33 -8.83
CA ILE A 187 -16.01 28.17 -7.68
C ILE A 187 -14.70 27.71 -7.04
N ARG A 188 -14.01 28.66 -6.42
CA ARG A 188 -12.77 28.42 -5.68
C ARG A 188 -12.95 28.75 -4.21
N ASN A 189 -12.01 28.33 -3.38
CA ASN A 189 -11.99 28.62 -1.95
C ASN A 189 -12.07 30.12 -1.62
N ILE A 190 -11.61 30.99 -2.52
CA ILE A 190 -11.66 32.45 -2.36
C ILE A 190 -13.09 33.00 -2.49
N ASP A 191 -13.95 32.30 -3.23
CA ASP A 191 -15.35 32.69 -3.45
C ASP A 191 -16.23 32.33 -2.24
N LEU A 192 -15.71 31.53 -1.28
CA LEU A 192 -16.43 31.11 -0.11
C LEU A 192 -16.37 32.17 1.01
N PRO A 193 -17.52 32.66 1.52
CA PRO A 193 -17.59 33.79 2.48
C PRO A 193 -16.77 33.58 3.77
N ARG A 194 -16.45 32.35 4.17
CA ARG A 194 -15.82 32.04 5.46
C ARG A 194 -14.64 31.08 5.44
N LYS A 195 -14.18 30.64 4.26
CA LYS A 195 -13.05 29.72 4.16
C LYS A 195 -11.71 30.45 4.00
N VAL A 196 -11.46 31.45 4.82
CA VAL A 196 -10.15 32.12 4.88
C VAL A 196 -9.23 31.30 5.80
N LYS A 197 -8.14 30.77 5.26
CA LYS A 197 -7.06 30.25 6.11
C LYS A 197 -6.41 31.43 6.83
N TYR A 198 -6.75 31.62 8.08
CA TYR A 198 -6.02 32.57 8.92
C TYR A 198 -4.55 32.11 9.03
N ARG A 199 -3.62 33.06 8.81
CA ARG A 199 -2.20 32.82 9.15
C ARG A 199 -2.14 32.35 10.61
N PRO A 200 -1.48 31.23 10.91
CA PRO A 200 -1.34 30.84 12.31
C PRO A 200 -0.71 32.00 13.06
N ARG A 201 -1.38 32.46 14.14
CA ARG A 201 -0.78 33.46 15.02
C ARG A 201 0.53 32.93 15.50
N TYR A 202 1.60 33.65 15.29
CA TYR A 202 2.89 33.32 15.89
C TYR A 202 2.66 33.10 17.38
N LYS A 203 3.06 31.91 17.89
CA LYS A 203 3.11 31.70 19.34
C LYS A 203 3.97 32.83 19.91
N GLN A 204 3.42 33.60 20.83
CA GLN A 204 4.21 34.57 21.58
C GLN A 204 5.34 33.79 22.24
N PRO A 205 6.59 34.30 22.22
CA PRO A 205 7.70 33.65 22.87
C PRO A 205 7.34 33.42 24.35
N GLU A 206 7.60 32.25 24.87
CA GLU A 206 7.32 31.83 26.26
C GLU A 206 8.09 32.65 27.31
N PHE A 207 9.02 33.52 26.87
CA PHE A 207 9.78 34.40 27.75
C PHE A 207 8.99 35.67 28.04
N LYS A 208 8.37 35.70 29.21
CA LYS A 208 7.99 36.98 29.84
C LYS A 208 9.29 37.68 30.23
N VAL A 209 9.66 38.72 29.52
CA VAL A 209 10.68 39.65 29.95
C VAL A 209 10.19 40.30 31.25
N ASP A 210 10.90 40.01 32.35
CA ASP A 210 10.62 40.66 33.63
C ASP A 210 10.96 42.16 33.48
N ARG A 211 9.93 42.98 33.40
CA ARG A 211 10.08 44.43 33.29
C ARG A 211 10.12 44.97 34.68
N GLY A 212 11.21 44.72 35.41
CA GLY A 212 11.46 45.14 36.78
C GLY A 212 10.63 46.33 37.22
N CYS A 213 10.14 46.31 38.47
CA CYS A 213 9.42 47.40 39.08
C CYS A 213 10.15 48.74 38.93
N ARG A 214 9.42 49.75 38.46
CA ARG A 214 9.83 51.13 38.55
C ARG A 214 9.63 51.64 39.97
#